data_a2a7eb13fc17b3744fb42c3f6782db79
#
_entry.id   a2a7eb13fc17b3744fb42c3f6782db79
#
_cell.length_a   1.000
_cell.length_b   1.000
_cell.length_c   1.000
_cell.angle_alpha   90.00
_cell.angle_beta   90.00
_cell.angle_gamma   90.00
#
_symmetry.space_group_name_H-M   'P 1'
#
loop_
_entity.id
_entity.type
_entity.pdbx_description
1 polymer ?
#
loop_
_entity_poly.entity_id
_entity_poly.type
_entity_poly.pdbx_seq_one_letter_code
_entity_poly.pdbx_strand_id
1 'polypeptide(L)'
;MKAYVITIQSNDKSVQVADRCIKSAKWFGVNVEQWRATTPKDNPIAKLLEDDVKISGLHEAYSRIANCAAAFHSHYSLWKHCIELDEQIMILEHDAIFVNQLPENLKFNKCISLGHPSYGNWNQATKLGVSPLFSKRYFPGAHGYIVKPEACREFVK
;
A
#
# COMPACT_ATOMS: atom_id res chain seq x y z
N MET A 1 -8.07 -13.00 5.82
CA MET A 1 -7.33 -11.71 5.69
C MET A 1 -8.06 -10.85 4.67
N LYS A 2 -8.43 -9.62 5.05
CA LYS A 2 -9.02 -8.63 4.15
C LYS A 2 -7.95 -8.00 3.26
N ALA A 3 -8.33 -7.64 2.04
CA ALA A 3 -7.42 -7.02 1.08
C ALA A 3 -8.10 -5.80 0.45
N TYR A 4 -7.35 -4.70 0.33
CA TYR A 4 -7.86 -3.42 -0.17
C TYR A 4 -6.98 -2.89 -1.29
N VAL A 5 -7.60 -2.37 -2.34
CA VAL A 5 -6.91 -1.65 -3.42
C VAL A 5 -7.26 -0.16 -3.36
N ILE A 6 -6.24 0.67 -3.16
CA ILE A 6 -6.39 2.12 -3.11
C ILE A 6 -6.77 2.64 -4.50
N THR A 7 -7.97 3.22 -4.63
CA THR A 7 -8.54 3.61 -5.93
C THR A 7 -8.98 5.08 -5.91
N ILE A 8 -8.50 5.87 -6.86
CA ILE A 8 -8.98 7.25 -7.07
C ILE A 8 -10.30 7.17 -7.83
N GLN A 9 -11.42 7.12 -7.09
CA GLN A 9 -12.76 6.90 -7.66
C GLN A 9 -13.22 7.98 -8.65
N SER A 10 -12.65 9.19 -8.56
CA SER A 10 -12.93 10.28 -9.50
C SER A 10 -12.07 10.23 -10.78
N ASN A 11 -11.29 9.18 -10.99
CA ASN A 11 -10.41 8.99 -12.13
C ASN A 11 -10.68 7.64 -12.80
N ASP A 12 -11.30 7.67 -13.97
CA ASP A 12 -11.69 6.46 -14.72
C ASP A 12 -10.50 5.53 -15.00
N LYS A 13 -9.31 6.07 -15.26
CA LYS A 13 -8.10 5.26 -15.46
C LYS A 13 -7.70 4.53 -14.18
N SER A 14 -7.80 5.20 -13.02
CA SER A 14 -7.53 4.55 -11.72
C SER A 14 -8.53 3.44 -11.45
N VAL A 15 -9.82 3.65 -11.75
CA VAL A 15 -10.86 2.63 -11.60
C VAL A 15 -10.60 1.44 -12.51
N GLN A 16 -10.29 1.68 -13.80
CA GLN A 16 -9.99 0.61 -14.75
C GLN A 16 -8.79 -0.26 -14.33
N VAL A 17 -7.70 0.37 -13.86
CA VAL A 17 -6.53 -0.41 -13.42
C VAL A 17 -6.77 -1.11 -12.08
N ALA A 18 -7.56 -0.52 -11.16
CA ALA A 18 -7.99 -1.17 -9.93
C ALA A 18 -8.87 -2.41 -10.22
N ASP A 19 -9.77 -2.33 -11.19
CA ASP A 19 -10.57 -3.48 -11.64
C ASP A 19 -9.68 -4.60 -12.20
N ARG A 20 -8.61 -4.25 -12.91
CA ARG A 20 -7.61 -5.22 -13.36
C ARG A 20 -6.88 -5.88 -12.19
N CYS A 21 -6.49 -5.09 -11.16
CA CYS A 21 -5.92 -5.60 -9.92
C CYS A 21 -6.87 -6.61 -9.26
N ILE A 22 -8.12 -6.24 -9.05
CA ILE A 22 -9.17 -7.08 -8.44
C ILE A 22 -9.37 -8.38 -9.23
N LYS A 23 -9.47 -8.29 -10.56
CA LYS A 23 -9.63 -9.47 -11.43
C LYS A 23 -8.42 -10.41 -11.33
N SER A 24 -7.20 -9.87 -11.34
CA SER A 24 -5.99 -10.69 -11.19
C SER A 24 -5.91 -11.35 -9.81
N ALA A 25 -6.27 -10.64 -8.75
CA ALA A 25 -6.32 -11.19 -7.39
C ALA A 25 -7.35 -12.32 -7.27
N LYS A 26 -8.55 -12.12 -7.83
CA LYS A 26 -9.62 -13.12 -7.83
C LYS A 26 -9.22 -14.41 -8.53
N TRP A 27 -8.42 -14.33 -9.61
CA TRP A 27 -7.87 -15.51 -10.29
C TRP A 27 -7.04 -16.40 -9.36
N PHE A 28 -6.39 -15.81 -8.38
CA PHE A 28 -5.59 -16.50 -7.36
C PHE A 28 -6.32 -16.67 -6.02
N GLY A 29 -7.65 -16.53 -6.01
CA GLY A 29 -8.48 -16.78 -4.82
C GLY A 29 -8.45 -15.66 -3.77
N VAL A 30 -7.95 -14.47 -4.11
CA VAL A 30 -7.91 -13.31 -3.21
C VAL A 30 -9.05 -12.35 -3.53
N ASN A 31 -9.93 -12.13 -2.54
CA ASN A 31 -10.98 -11.12 -2.64
C ASN A 31 -10.42 -9.76 -2.20
N VAL A 32 -10.49 -8.79 -3.11
CA VAL A 32 -9.98 -7.43 -2.90
C VAL A 32 -11.13 -6.43 -3.00
N GLU A 33 -11.24 -5.54 -2.01
CA GLU A 33 -12.20 -4.45 -1.97
C GLU A 33 -11.54 -3.14 -2.38
N GLN A 34 -12.30 -2.26 -3.06
CA GLN A 34 -11.81 -0.92 -3.35
C GLN A 34 -11.80 -0.05 -2.09
N TRP A 35 -10.66 0.59 -1.81
CA TRP A 35 -10.53 1.62 -0.80
C TRP A 35 -10.44 2.99 -1.48
N ARG A 36 -11.31 3.92 -1.10
CA ARG A 36 -11.29 5.26 -1.69
C ARG A 36 -9.98 5.96 -1.36
N ALA A 37 -9.21 6.29 -2.39
CA ALA A 37 -7.99 7.07 -2.24
C ALA A 37 -8.31 8.49 -1.79
N THR A 38 -7.47 9.02 -0.92
CA THR A 38 -7.41 10.45 -0.66
C THR A 38 -6.78 11.14 -1.86
N THR A 39 -7.32 12.29 -2.26
CA THR A 39 -6.80 13.11 -3.35
C THR A 39 -6.38 14.48 -2.82
N PRO A 40 -5.62 15.29 -3.59
CA PRO A 40 -5.31 16.66 -3.19
C PRO A 40 -6.54 17.54 -2.88
N LYS A 41 -7.68 17.22 -3.49
CA LYS A 41 -8.95 17.92 -3.23
C LYS A 41 -9.54 17.63 -1.85
N ASP A 42 -9.14 16.54 -1.23
CA ASP A 42 -9.58 16.14 0.11
C ASP A 42 -8.77 16.81 1.24
N ASN A 43 -7.90 17.75 0.91
CA ASN A 43 -7.02 18.49 1.83
C ASN A 43 -6.17 17.56 2.75
N PRO A 44 -5.36 16.65 2.18
CA PRO A 44 -4.66 15.62 2.93
C PRO A 44 -3.69 16.16 3.98
N ILE A 45 -3.10 17.32 3.74
CA ILE A 45 -2.16 17.95 4.68
C ILE A 45 -2.90 18.35 5.97
N ALA A 46 -4.08 18.98 5.86
CA ALA A 46 -4.87 19.36 7.04
C ALA A 46 -5.28 18.12 7.85
N LYS A 47 -5.74 17.06 7.18
CA LYS A 47 -6.11 15.79 7.83
C LYS A 47 -4.95 15.13 8.57
N LEU A 48 -3.75 15.16 8.00
CA LEU A 48 -2.55 14.62 8.65
C LEU A 48 -2.18 15.46 9.88
N LEU A 49 -2.30 16.78 9.80
CA LEU A 49 -2.06 17.69 10.94
C LEU A 49 -3.10 17.52 12.05
N GLU A 50 -4.37 17.28 11.71
CA GLU A 50 -5.44 16.96 12.68
C GLU A 50 -5.14 15.67 13.46
N ASP A 51 -4.44 14.73 12.83
CA ASP A 51 -3.99 13.47 13.45
C ASP A 51 -2.58 13.58 14.08
N ASP A 52 -2.04 14.80 14.28
CA ASP A 52 -0.69 15.08 14.82
C ASP A 52 0.47 14.49 14.02
N VAL A 53 0.24 14.15 12.74
CA VAL A 53 1.27 13.59 11.89
C VAL A 53 2.26 14.66 11.43
N LYS A 54 3.54 14.43 11.68
CA LYS A 54 4.61 15.35 11.26
C LYS A 54 4.78 15.29 9.73
N ILE A 55 4.48 16.40 9.06
CA ILE A 55 4.58 16.51 7.60
C ILE A 55 5.94 17.04 7.09
N SER A 56 6.86 17.39 8.00
CA SER A 56 8.19 17.92 7.65
C SER A 56 9.05 16.98 6.80
N GLY A 57 8.73 15.69 6.78
CA GLY A 57 9.39 14.68 5.95
C GLY A 57 8.76 14.45 4.58
N LEU A 58 7.67 15.15 4.24
CA LEU A 58 7.02 15.05 2.93
C LEU A 58 7.82 15.83 1.88
N HIS A 59 8.91 15.24 1.43
CA HIS A 59 9.71 15.71 0.32
C HIS A 59 9.58 14.74 -0.84
N GLU A 60 9.24 15.27 -2.00
CA GLU A 60 9.18 14.47 -3.21
C GLU A 60 9.81 15.23 -4.38
N ALA A 61 10.85 14.65 -4.95
CA ALA A 61 11.55 15.23 -6.08
C ALA A 61 10.75 15.08 -7.40
N TYR A 62 9.83 14.12 -7.46
CA TYR A 62 9.15 13.71 -8.69
C TYR A 62 7.66 14.03 -8.72
N SER A 63 7.10 14.56 -7.64
CA SER A 63 5.67 14.83 -7.53
C SER A 63 5.39 16.12 -6.76
N ARG A 64 4.14 16.57 -6.80
CA ARG A 64 3.69 17.70 -5.97
C ARG A 64 3.47 17.21 -4.55
N ILE A 65 3.84 18.01 -3.54
CA ILE A 65 3.69 17.68 -2.10
C ILE A 65 2.25 17.25 -1.79
N ALA A 66 1.24 17.92 -2.36
CA ALA A 66 -0.16 17.54 -2.15
C ALA A 66 -0.49 16.13 -2.66
N ASN A 67 0.14 15.66 -3.75
CA ASN A 67 -0.04 14.30 -4.24
C ASN A 67 0.64 13.29 -3.30
N CYS A 68 1.84 13.61 -2.81
CA CYS A 68 2.55 12.75 -1.85
C CYS A 68 1.77 12.64 -0.54
N ALA A 69 1.26 13.75 -0.02
CA ALA A 69 0.42 13.78 1.17
C ALA A 69 -0.87 12.98 0.98
N ALA A 70 -1.49 13.06 -0.22
CA ALA A 70 -2.70 12.30 -0.54
C ALA A 70 -2.42 10.80 -0.62
N ALA A 71 -1.33 10.38 -1.27
CA ALA A 71 -0.92 8.99 -1.33
C ALA A 71 -0.60 8.46 0.08
N PHE A 72 0.21 9.18 0.85
CA PHE A 72 0.52 8.82 2.22
C PHE A 72 -0.74 8.70 3.09
N HIS A 73 -1.65 9.69 3.05
CA HIS A 73 -2.89 9.65 3.82
C HIS A 73 -3.79 8.47 3.42
N SER A 74 -3.76 8.03 2.16
CA SER A 74 -4.52 6.84 1.73
C SER A 74 -4.00 5.57 2.42
N HIS A 75 -2.68 5.39 2.52
CA HIS A 75 -2.08 4.30 3.28
C HIS A 75 -2.31 4.45 4.79
N TYR A 76 -2.12 5.65 5.31
CA TYR A 76 -2.34 5.99 6.72
C TYR A 76 -3.76 5.64 7.19
N SER A 77 -4.78 5.97 6.40
CA SER A 77 -6.17 5.62 6.71
C SER A 77 -6.39 4.11 6.75
N LEU A 78 -5.73 3.33 5.88
CA LEU A 78 -5.76 1.88 5.92
C LEU A 78 -5.01 1.31 7.13
N TRP A 79 -3.93 1.94 7.59
CA TRP A 79 -3.26 1.53 8.83
C TRP A 79 -4.16 1.76 10.06
N LYS A 80 -4.89 2.88 10.12
CA LYS A 80 -5.90 3.12 11.16
C LYS A 80 -7.00 2.04 11.09
N HIS A 81 -7.49 1.74 9.91
CA HIS A 81 -8.48 0.68 9.69
C HIS A 81 -7.98 -0.72 10.10
N CYS A 82 -6.72 -1.03 9.82
CA CYS A 82 -6.07 -2.27 10.27
C CYS A 82 -6.08 -2.39 11.81
N ILE A 83 -5.81 -1.28 12.51
CA ILE A 83 -5.85 -1.21 13.98
C ILE A 83 -7.27 -1.43 14.49
N GLU A 84 -8.27 -0.80 13.88
CA GLU A 84 -9.70 -0.93 14.23
C GLU A 84 -10.21 -2.36 14.06
N LEU A 85 -9.78 -3.04 13.00
CA LEU A 85 -10.12 -4.43 12.73
C LEU A 85 -9.41 -5.41 13.68
N ASP A 86 -8.28 -5.00 14.24
CA ASP A 86 -7.31 -5.84 14.97
C ASP A 86 -6.92 -7.12 14.20
N GLU A 87 -6.88 -7.02 12.86
CA GLU A 87 -6.53 -8.09 11.93
C GLU A 87 -5.50 -7.61 10.91
N GLN A 88 -4.61 -8.51 10.49
CA GLN A 88 -3.72 -8.21 9.37
C GLN A 88 -4.51 -7.96 8.09
N ILE A 89 -4.09 -6.96 7.32
CA ILE A 89 -4.69 -6.61 6.03
C ILE A 89 -3.64 -6.59 4.93
N MET A 90 -4.10 -6.77 3.70
CA MET A 90 -3.31 -6.55 2.49
C MET A 90 -3.69 -5.20 1.90
N ILE A 91 -2.68 -4.40 1.56
CA ILE A 91 -2.83 -3.10 0.94
C ILE A 91 -2.19 -3.14 -0.44
N LEU A 92 -2.93 -2.69 -1.45
CA LEU A 92 -2.52 -2.68 -2.85
C LEU A 92 -2.72 -1.28 -3.44
N GLU A 93 -1.78 -0.83 -4.26
CA GLU A 93 -2.00 0.30 -5.15
C GLU A 93 -2.81 -0.15 -6.37
N HIS A 94 -3.54 0.77 -7.01
CA HIS A 94 -4.48 0.41 -8.08
C HIS A 94 -3.82 -0.29 -9.28
N ASP A 95 -2.54 -0.05 -9.52
CA ASP A 95 -1.78 -0.63 -10.65
C ASP A 95 -1.09 -1.96 -10.32
N ALA A 96 -1.25 -2.47 -9.11
CA ALA A 96 -0.77 -3.80 -8.74
C ALA A 96 -1.45 -4.90 -9.57
N ILE A 97 -0.71 -5.95 -9.89
CA ILE A 97 -1.21 -7.14 -10.58
C ILE A 97 -0.69 -8.38 -9.88
N PHE A 98 -1.60 -9.30 -9.57
CA PHE A 98 -1.22 -10.63 -9.09
C PHE A 98 -0.73 -11.47 -10.27
N VAL A 99 0.45 -12.03 -10.12
CA VAL A 99 1.09 -12.90 -11.12
C VAL A 99 1.27 -14.33 -10.62
N ASN A 100 1.03 -14.55 -9.33
CA ASN A 100 1.11 -15.87 -8.69
C ASN A 100 0.26 -15.93 -7.43
N GLN A 101 0.03 -17.15 -6.92
CA GLN A 101 -0.60 -17.36 -5.62
C GLN A 101 0.27 -16.83 -4.47
N LEU A 102 -0.39 -16.33 -3.42
CA LEU A 102 0.29 -16.06 -2.17
C LEU A 102 0.76 -17.37 -1.54
N PRO A 103 1.98 -17.42 -1.00
CA PRO A 103 2.43 -18.59 -0.25
C PRO A 103 1.49 -18.88 0.93
N GLU A 104 1.10 -20.15 1.12
CA GLU A 104 0.17 -20.56 2.17
C GLU A 104 0.66 -20.25 3.59
N ASN A 105 1.98 -20.27 3.81
CA ASN A 105 2.61 -20.07 5.11
C ASN A 105 3.56 -18.87 5.11
N LEU A 106 3.04 -17.68 4.83
CA LEU A 106 3.80 -16.44 4.94
C LEU A 106 4.16 -16.13 6.38
N LYS A 107 5.41 -16.40 6.76
CA LYS A 107 5.96 -16.06 8.09
C LYS A 107 6.66 -14.71 8.00
N PHE A 108 6.14 -13.72 8.68
CA PHE A 108 6.74 -12.40 8.83
C PHE A 108 6.37 -11.78 10.17
N ASN A 109 7.17 -10.85 10.67
CA ASN A 109 6.95 -10.26 11.99
C ASN A 109 5.83 -9.21 11.96
N LYS A 110 6.02 -8.11 11.24
CA LYS A 110 5.15 -6.92 11.29
C LYS A 110 4.57 -6.54 9.93
N CYS A 111 5.42 -6.48 8.91
CA CYS A 111 5.06 -6.08 7.56
C CYS A 111 5.89 -6.86 6.55
N ILE A 112 5.30 -7.18 5.39
CA ILE A 112 5.97 -7.86 4.29
C ILE A 112 5.56 -7.23 2.97
N SER A 113 6.54 -6.86 2.14
CA SER A 113 6.29 -6.45 0.75
C SER A 113 6.00 -7.68 -0.10
N LEU A 114 4.97 -7.60 -0.95
CA LEU A 114 4.54 -8.66 -1.85
C LEU A 114 5.04 -8.46 -3.27
N GLY A 115 5.45 -7.26 -3.59
CA GLY A 115 5.68 -6.86 -4.95
C GLY A 115 7.12 -6.51 -5.27
N HIS A 116 7.37 -6.59 -6.57
CA HIS A 116 8.56 -6.08 -7.21
C HIS A 116 8.15 -4.91 -8.11
N PRO A 117 8.75 -3.72 -7.98
CA PRO A 117 8.46 -2.65 -8.91
C PRO A 117 8.91 -3.06 -10.32
N SER A 118 8.13 -2.66 -11.34
CA SER A 118 8.43 -2.94 -12.74
C SER A 118 9.38 -1.92 -13.38
N TYR A 119 10.02 -1.07 -12.60
CA TYR A 119 10.85 0.05 -13.07
C TYR A 119 12.20 0.13 -12.34
N GLY A 120 13.14 0.84 -12.97
CA GLY A 120 14.47 1.09 -12.41
C GLY A 120 15.28 -0.20 -12.22
N ASN A 121 16.23 -0.16 -11.28
CA ASN A 121 17.09 -1.31 -10.96
C ASN A 121 16.35 -2.49 -10.28
N TRP A 122 15.04 -2.37 -10.10
CA TRP A 122 14.18 -3.35 -9.45
C TRP A 122 13.53 -4.35 -10.41
N ASN A 123 13.74 -4.19 -11.71
CA ASN A 123 13.17 -5.04 -12.75
C ASN A 123 13.59 -6.51 -12.69
N GLN A 124 14.62 -6.83 -11.92
CA GLN A 124 15.11 -8.19 -11.78
C GLN A 124 14.79 -8.75 -10.40
N ALA A 125 14.08 -9.86 -10.37
CA ALA A 125 13.91 -10.66 -9.18
C ALA A 125 15.28 -11.24 -8.77
N THR A 126 15.85 -10.78 -7.67
CA THR A 126 17.15 -11.27 -7.19
C THR A 126 17.03 -12.58 -6.43
N LYS A 127 15.89 -12.83 -5.79
CA LYS A 127 15.58 -14.08 -5.07
C LYS A 127 14.08 -14.31 -5.04
N LEU A 128 13.68 -15.56 -5.17
CA LEU A 128 12.31 -16.00 -4.85
C LEU A 128 12.19 -16.29 -3.35
N GLY A 129 11.02 -16.01 -2.78
CA GLY A 129 10.72 -16.27 -1.38
C GLY A 129 10.79 -15.03 -0.49
N VAL A 130 10.71 -15.24 0.81
CA VAL A 130 10.74 -14.18 1.81
C VAL A 130 12.17 -13.95 2.27
N SER A 131 12.63 -12.71 2.22
CA SER A 131 13.94 -12.33 2.71
C SER A 131 13.88 -11.07 3.59
N PRO A 132 14.79 -10.93 4.57
CA PRO A 132 14.86 -9.71 5.38
C PRO A 132 15.26 -8.50 4.53
N LEU A 133 14.80 -7.31 4.94
CA LEU A 133 15.17 -6.05 4.32
C LEU A 133 16.50 -5.53 4.89
N PHE A 134 17.62 -6.06 4.41
CA PHE A 134 18.95 -5.68 4.94
C PHE A 134 19.58 -4.47 4.28
N SER A 135 19.30 -4.25 3.00
CA SER A 135 20.09 -3.33 2.20
C SER A 135 19.49 -1.94 2.07
N LYS A 136 18.26 -1.73 2.58
CA LYS A 136 17.56 -0.45 2.45
C LYS A 136 16.74 -0.12 3.69
N ARG A 137 16.64 1.18 3.98
CA ARG A 137 15.87 1.69 5.12
C ARG A 137 14.36 1.78 4.86
N TYR A 138 13.90 1.44 3.66
CA TYR A 138 12.50 1.53 3.26
C TYR A 138 12.14 0.44 2.27
N PHE A 139 10.87 0.10 2.20
CA PHE A 139 10.34 -0.79 1.18
C PHE A 139 10.42 -0.12 -0.19
N PRO A 140 11.02 -0.76 -1.19
CA PRO A 140 11.00 -0.25 -2.55
C PRO A 140 9.62 -0.48 -3.16
N GLY A 141 8.84 0.60 -3.27
CA GLY A 141 7.49 0.56 -3.84
C GLY A 141 6.43 0.04 -2.86
N ALA A 142 5.32 0.75 -2.78
CA ALA A 142 4.19 0.44 -1.91
C ALA A 142 3.04 -0.28 -2.64
N HIS A 143 3.30 -0.82 -3.85
CA HIS A 143 2.25 -1.37 -4.71
C HIS A 143 1.56 -2.62 -4.16
N GLY A 144 2.16 -3.31 -3.20
CA GLY A 144 1.50 -4.43 -2.53
C GLY A 144 2.27 -4.88 -1.29
N TYR A 145 1.58 -4.93 -0.14
CA TYR A 145 2.16 -5.42 1.10
C TYR A 145 1.08 -5.92 2.06
N ILE A 146 1.49 -6.78 2.99
CA ILE A 146 0.65 -7.19 4.12
C ILE A 146 1.21 -6.54 5.37
N VAL A 147 0.32 -6.02 6.21
CA VAL A 147 0.67 -5.35 7.46
C VAL A 147 -0.18 -5.89 8.60
N LYS A 148 0.44 -6.03 9.78
CA LYS A 148 -0.23 -6.43 11.01
C LYS A 148 -0.57 -5.21 11.88
N PRO A 149 -1.57 -5.30 12.77
CA PRO A 149 -1.96 -4.19 13.66
C PRO A 149 -0.81 -3.62 14.49
N GLU A 150 0.14 -4.46 14.93
CA GLU A 150 1.30 -4.01 15.70
C GLU A 150 2.20 -3.05 14.90
N ALA A 151 2.41 -3.33 13.60
CA ALA A 151 3.14 -2.43 12.73
C ALA A 151 2.38 -1.13 12.49
N CYS A 152 1.07 -1.24 12.25
CA CYS A 152 0.22 -0.07 12.05
C CYS A 152 0.23 0.87 13.27
N ARG A 153 0.20 0.33 14.50
CA ARG A 153 0.33 1.13 15.74
C ARG A 153 1.67 1.86 15.86
N GLU A 154 2.71 1.38 15.19
CA GLU A 154 4.00 2.09 15.11
C GLU A 154 4.02 3.13 13.98
N PHE A 155 3.35 2.84 12.85
CA PHE A 155 3.32 3.73 11.69
C PHE A 155 2.44 4.97 11.89
N VAL A 156 1.45 4.91 12.78
CA VAL A 156 0.52 6.01 13.05
C VAL A 156 0.91 6.87 14.27
N LYS A 157 2.06 6.60 14.89
CA LYS A 157 2.66 7.44 15.97
C LYS A 157 3.47 8.57 15.37
#